data_17a5dd0c5ecd4e4830d9738c600b477c
#
_entry.id   17a5dd0c5ecd4e4830d9738c600b477c
#
_cell.length_a   1.000
_cell.length_b   1.000
_cell.length_c   1.000
_cell.angle_alpha   90.00
_cell.angle_beta   90.00
_cell.angle_gamma   90.00
#
_symmetry.space_group_name_H-M   'P 1'
#
loop_
_entity.id
_entity.type
_entity.pdbx_description
1 polymer ?
#
loop_
_entity_poly.entity_id
_entity_poly.type
_entity_poly.pdbx_seq_one_letter_code
_entity_poly.pdbx_strand_id
1 'polypeptide(L)'
;MSDLNKLISNLKSTFPQATVNKQFDEVTLSVHGNAVIKILKKLKIGSHFKFIQLIDIAAVDYSQYPQNPFDESRYAVVYHLLSLKNNQRLRVRAFIEDNHFPVIATATTIYANADWYEREAFDLFGVMFLNHPDLRRILTDYGFIGHPFRKDFPMIGNVEMRYDPEQKRVIYQPVTIEARNNVPRVIDEEGFRNG
;
A
#
# COMPACT_ATOMS: atom_id res chain seq x y z
N MET A 1 26.72 8.69 -16.80
CA MET A 1 25.62 8.89 -15.82
C MET A 1 24.98 7.54 -15.56
N SER A 2 24.74 7.17 -14.31
CA SER A 2 24.07 5.90 -14.03
C SER A 2 22.67 5.92 -14.65
N ASP A 3 22.15 4.77 -15.08
CA ASP A 3 20.80 4.64 -15.67
C ASP A 3 19.71 5.19 -14.76
N LEU A 4 19.91 5.16 -13.42
CA LEU A 4 19.01 5.75 -12.44
C LEU A 4 18.96 7.28 -12.49
N ASN A 5 20.11 7.95 -12.72
CA ASN A 5 20.12 9.42 -12.83
C ASN A 5 19.35 9.90 -14.07
N LYS A 6 19.43 9.13 -15.16
CA LYS A 6 18.65 9.38 -16.37
C LYS A 6 17.14 9.19 -16.11
N LEU A 7 16.77 8.14 -15.38
CA LEU A 7 15.38 7.93 -14.96
C LEU A 7 14.86 9.10 -14.13
N ILE A 8 15.61 9.53 -13.12
CA ILE A 8 15.24 10.66 -12.25
C ILE A 8 15.05 11.95 -13.06
N SER A 9 15.96 12.25 -13.98
CA SER A 9 15.85 13.44 -14.85
C SER A 9 14.60 13.38 -15.71
N ASN A 10 14.30 12.24 -16.33
CA ASN A 10 13.11 12.03 -17.14
C ASN A 10 11.81 12.14 -16.31
N LEU A 11 11.80 11.60 -15.09
CA LEU A 11 10.65 11.71 -14.20
C LEU A 11 10.38 13.17 -13.81
N LYS A 12 11.42 13.91 -13.39
CA LYS A 12 11.28 15.32 -13.00
C LYS A 12 10.79 16.20 -14.15
N SER A 13 11.29 15.97 -15.37
CA SER A 13 10.85 16.73 -16.55
C SER A 13 9.41 16.39 -16.99
N THR A 14 9.01 15.13 -16.87
CA THR A 14 7.68 14.66 -17.32
C THR A 14 6.58 14.93 -16.29
N PHE A 15 6.92 14.91 -15.00
CA PHE A 15 5.99 15.06 -13.89
C PHE A 15 6.46 16.14 -12.89
N PRO A 16 6.44 17.43 -13.28
CA PRO A 16 6.98 18.51 -12.44
C PRO A 16 6.23 18.72 -11.13
N GLN A 17 4.99 18.24 -11.03
CA GLN A 17 4.17 18.32 -9.80
C GLN A 17 4.41 17.15 -8.84
N ALA A 18 5.18 16.14 -9.26
CA ALA A 18 5.47 14.98 -8.45
C ALA A 18 6.83 15.10 -7.76
N THR A 19 6.94 14.56 -6.55
CA THR A 19 8.21 14.51 -5.84
C THR A 19 8.96 13.23 -6.21
N VAL A 20 10.20 13.39 -6.68
CA VAL A 20 11.10 12.26 -7.00
C VAL A 20 12.16 12.16 -5.93
N ASN A 21 12.21 11.04 -5.24
CA ASN A 21 13.22 10.72 -4.23
C ASN A 21 14.02 9.48 -4.64
N LYS A 22 15.31 9.46 -4.31
CA LYS A 22 16.19 8.28 -4.43
C LYS A 22 16.74 7.93 -3.06
N GLN A 23 16.48 6.70 -2.62
CA GLN A 23 17.00 6.17 -1.36
C GLN A 23 17.35 4.68 -1.55
N PHE A 24 18.51 4.24 -1.06
CA PHE A 24 18.99 2.86 -1.18
C PHE A 24 18.97 2.30 -2.63
N ASP A 25 19.34 3.15 -3.60
CA ASP A 25 19.29 2.85 -5.03
C ASP A 25 17.90 2.55 -5.62
N GLU A 26 16.85 2.84 -4.86
CA GLU A 26 15.47 2.81 -5.33
C GLU A 26 14.94 4.21 -5.62
N VAL A 27 14.22 4.34 -6.75
CA VAL A 27 13.56 5.59 -7.13
C VAL A 27 12.09 5.52 -6.74
N THR A 28 11.64 6.54 -6.01
CA THR A 28 10.23 6.71 -5.61
C THR A 28 9.67 7.98 -6.23
N LEU A 29 8.53 7.86 -6.89
CA LEU A 29 7.72 8.96 -7.41
C LEU A 29 6.50 9.14 -6.52
N SER A 30 6.44 10.23 -5.77
CA SER A 30 5.31 10.55 -4.89
C SER A 30 4.34 11.49 -5.60
N VAL A 31 3.06 11.14 -5.59
CA VAL A 31 1.99 11.82 -6.35
C VAL A 31 0.69 11.89 -5.55
N HIS A 32 -0.20 12.79 -5.93
CA HIS A 32 -1.58 12.80 -5.42
C HIS A 32 -2.40 11.66 -6.03
N GLY A 33 -3.29 11.04 -5.27
CA GLY A 33 -4.09 9.89 -5.67
C GLY A 33 -4.95 10.14 -6.91
N ASN A 34 -5.49 11.35 -7.05
CA ASN A 34 -6.30 11.76 -8.21
C ASN A 34 -5.52 11.81 -9.55
N ALA A 35 -4.20 11.93 -9.51
CA ALA A 35 -3.35 11.98 -10.69
C ALA A 35 -2.77 10.61 -11.09
N VAL A 36 -2.88 9.59 -10.22
CA VAL A 36 -2.14 8.32 -10.36
C VAL A 36 -2.40 7.61 -11.67
N ILE A 37 -3.64 7.52 -12.13
CA ILE A 37 -4.01 6.81 -13.37
C ILE A 37 -3.37 7.43 -14.61
N LYS A 38 -3.37 8.76 -14.68
CA LYS A 38 -2.72 9.50 -15.79
C LYS A 38 -1.21 9.27 -15.80
N ILE A 39 -0.60 9.20 -14.60
CA ILE A 39 0.83 8.97 -14.41
C ILE A 39 1.19 7.53 -14.78
N LEU A 40 0.47 6.53 -14.26
CA LEU A 40 0.69 5.10 -14.57
C LEU A 40 0.57 4.84 -16.09
N LYS A 41 -0.43 5.45 -16.75
CA LYS A 41 -0.58 5.35 -18.21
C LYS A 41 0.63 5.91 -18.93
N LYS A 42 1.12 7.10 -18.55
CA LYS A 42 2.34 7.70 -19.13
C LYS A 42 3.59 6.86 -18.88
N LEU A 43 3.73 6.29 -17.68
CA LEU A 43 4.85 5.42 -17.33
C LEU A 43 4.85 4.13 -18.15
N LYS A 44 3.67 3.54 -18.42
CA LYS A 44 3.55 2.33 -19.22
C LYS A 44 3.89 2.54 -20.70
N ILE A 45 3.31 3.55 -21.33
CA ILE A 45 3.41 3.76 -22.79
C ILE A 45 4.56 4.68 -23.19
N GLY A 46 5.05 5.55 -22.29
CA GLY A 46 6.10 6.54 -22.58
C GLY A 46 7.36 5.88 -23.13
N SER A 47 7.93 6.46 -24.20
CA SER A 47 9.10 5.88 -24.90
C SER A 47 10.33 5.73 -24.03
N HIS A 48 10.51 6.62 -23.06
CA HIS A 48 11.64 6.64 -22.14
C HIS A 48 11.46 5.76 -20.90
N PHE A 49 10.22 5.38 -20.56
CA PHE A 49 9.89 4.68 -19.33
C PHE A 49 9.66 3.19 -19.53
N LYS A 50 8.66 2.82 -20.34
CA LYS A 50 8.32 1.43 -20.66
C LYS A 50 8.14 0.55 -19.41
N PHE A 51 7.49 1.07 -18.36
CA PHE A 51 7.08 0.29 -17.19
C PHE A 51 5.84 -0.55 -17.53
N ILE A 52 6.07 -1.62 -18.27
CA ILE A 52 5.00 -2.48 -18.80
C ILE A 52 4.47 -3.48 -17.77
N GLN A 53 5.24 -3.75 -16.74
CA GLN A 53 4.89 -4.74 -15.71
C GLN A 53 4.61 -4.05 -14.38
N LEU A 54 3.43 -4.34 -13.84
CA LEU A 54 3.10 -4.09 -12.44
C LEU A 54 3.54 -5.32 -11.64
N ILE A 55 4.37 -5.11 -10.62
CA ILE A 55 4.87 -6.19 -9.76
C ILE A 55 3.91 -6.39 -8.60
N ASP A 56 3.50 -5.26 -7.97
CA ASP A 56 2.70 -5.30 -6.75
C ASP A 56 1.96 -3.97 -6.54
N ILE A 57 0.86 -4.02 -5.77
CA ILE A 57 0.18 -2.87 -5.19
C ILE A 57 0.01 -3.13 -3.70
N ALA A 58 0.53 -2.24 -2.87
CA ALA A 58 0.36 -2.30 -1.42
C ALA A 58 -0.26 -1.01 -0.90
N ALA A 59 -1.19 -1.11 0.06
CA ALA A 59 -1.65 0.04 0.81
C ALA A 59 -0.79 0.26 2.06
N VAL A 60 -0.72 1.50 2.53
CA VAL A 60 0.02 1.88 3.74
C VAL A 60 -0.84 2.81 4.58
N ASP A 61 -0.89 2.54 5.89
CA ASP A 61 -1.48 3.42 6.90
C ASP A 61 -0.37 4.12 7.69
N TYR A 62 -0.25 5.43 7.55
CA TYR A 62 0.76 6.27 8.20
C TYR A 62 0.32 6.84 9.56
N SER A 63 -0.87 6.51 10.08
CA SER A 63 -1.42 7.12 11.29
C SER A 63 -0.53 7.01 12.53
N GLN A 64 0.30 5.98 12.61
CA GLN A 64 1.26 5.77 13.72
C GLN A 64 2.73 6.00 13.31
N TYR A 65 2.98 6.59 12.15
CA TYR A 65 4.34 6.85 11.70
C TYR A 65 4.86 8.16 12.33
N PRO A 66 5.91 8.12 13.19
CA PRO A 66 6.28 9.25 14.04
C PRO A 66 6.74 10.50 13.29
N GLN A 67 7.18 10.35 12.08
CA GLN A 67 7.67 11.43 11.22
C GLN A 67 6.96 11.34 9.88
N ASN A 68 5.62 11.46 9.89
CA ASN A 68 4.90 11.45 8.62
C ASN A 68 5.41 12.61 7.74
N PRO A 69 6.30 12.37 6.78
CA PRO A 69 6.89 13.43 5.97
C PRO A 69 5.93 13.93 4.89
N PHE A 70 4.68 13.43 4.89
CA PHE A 70 3.73 13.59 3.81
C PHE A 70 2.45 14.26 4.29
N ASP A 71 2.58 15.50 4.76
CA ASP A 71 1.51 16.43 5.03
C ASP A 71 0.09 15.80 5.09
N GLU A 72 -0.31 15.34 6.29
CA GLU A 72 -1.69 15.03 6.66
C GLU A 72 -2.36 13.80 6.00
N SER A 73 -1.82 13.20 4.95
CA SER A 73 -2.42 12.01 4.33
C SER A 73 -2.14 10.75 5.16
N ARG A 74 -3.21 10.16 5.71
CA ARG A 74 -3.12 8.90 6.46
C ARG A 74 -2.80 7.71 5.55
N TYR A 75 -3.39 7.65 4.36
CA TYR A 75 -3.28 6.50 3.47
C TYR A 75 -2.51 6.82 2.21
N ALA A 76 -1.73 5.84 1.77
CA ALA A 76 -1.15 5.83 0.44
C ALA A 76 -1.27 4.45 -0.22
N VAL A 77 -1.39 4.44 -1.54
CA VAL A 77 -1.27 3.22 -2.35
C VAL A 77 0.06 3.27 -3.08
N VAL A 78 0.82 2.20 -2.97
CA VAL A 78 2.17 2.06 -3.51
C VAL A 78 2.16 1.05 -4.64
N TYR A 79 2.56 1.48 -5.83
CA TYR A 79 2.66 0.65 -7.03
C TYR A 79 4.13 0.36 -7.31
N HIS A 80 4.50 -0.92 -7.39
CA HIS A 80 5.83 -1.36 -7.78
C HIS A 80 5.83 -1.73 -9.25
N LEU A 81 6.60 -0.97 -10.04
CA LEU A 81 6.65 -1.09 -11.49
C LEU A 81 8.02 -1.57 -11.97
N LEU A 82 8.02 -2.38 -13.04
CA LEU A 82 9.22 -2.87 -13.70
C LEU A 82 9.20 -2.54 -15.20
N SER A 83 10.29 -1.95 -15.66
CA SER A 83 10.63 -1.81 -17.07
C SER A 83 11.66 -2.87 -17.44
N LEU A 84 11.23 -3.94 -18.12
CA LEU A 84 12.13 -4.98 -18.61
C LEU A 84 13.11 -4.45 -19.63
N LYS A 85 12.63 -3.56 -20.53
CA LYS A 85 13.46 -2.96 -21.59
C LYS A 85 14.62 -2.17 -21.03
N ASN A 86 14.40 -1.40 -19.97
CA ASN A 86 15.40 -0.51 -19.38
C ASN A 86 16.09 -1.14 -18.17
N ASN A 87 15.67 -2.34 -17.74
CA ASN A 87 16.09 -2.99 -16.49
C ASN A 87 16.01 -2.04 -15.29
N GLN A 88 14.87 -1.37 -15.14
CA GLN A 88 14.64 -0.36 -14.10
C GLN A 88 13.40 -0.68 -13.30
N ARG A 89 13.46 -0.41 -12.00
CA ARG A 89 12.32 -0.47 -11.08
C ARG A 89 11.92 0.94 -10.66
N LEU A 90 10.65 1.15 -10.44
CA LEU A 90 10.09 2.39 -9.95
C LEU A 90 9.00 2.10 -8.93
N ARG A 91 9.07 2.77 -7.78
CA ARG A 91 7.98 2.82 -6.81
C ARG A 91 7.16 4.10 -7.08
N VAL A 92 5.87 3.96 -7.31
CA VAL A 92 4.94 5.09 -7.36
C VAL A 92 4.11 5.08 -6.10
N ARG A 93 4.16 6.16 -5.32
CA ARG A 93 3.40 6.32 -4.08
C ARG A 93 2.32 7.36 -4.29
N ALA A 94 1.07 6.94 -4.25
CA ALA A 94 -0.10 7.79 -4.43
C ALA A 94 -0.77 8.07 -3.09
N PHE A 95 -0.73 9.32 -2.63
CA PHE A 95 -1.35 9.74 -1.37
C PHE A 95 -2.84 10.02 -1.58
N ILE A 96 -3.66 9.52 -0.64
CA ILE A 96 -5.11 9.69 -0.65
C ILE A 96 -5.46 10.84 0.30
N GLU A 97 -6.27 11.78 -0.16
CA GLU A 97 -6.60 13.00 0.58
C GLU A 97 -7.58 12.73 1.73
N ASP A 98 -8.54 11.81 1.55
CA ASP A 98 -9.52 11.49 2.59
C ASP A 98 -8.97 10.45 3.58
N ASN A 99 -8.80 10.89 4.83
CA ASN A 99 -8.28 10.07 5.92
C ASN A 99 -9.33 9.14 6.57
N HIS A 100 -10.61 9.35 6.31
CA HIS A 100 -11.71 8.56 6.87
C HIS A 100 -12.20 7.51 5.86
N PHE A 101 -12.38 7.93 4.62
CA PHE A 101 -12.85 7.09 3.54
C PHE A 101 -11.87 7.13 2.36
N PRO A 102 -10.79 6.35 2.41
CA PRO A 102 -9.75 6.40 1.39
C PRO A 102 -10.26 5.88 0.05
N VAL A 103 -10.26 6.75 -0.95
CA VAL A 103 -10.76 6.45 -2.30
C VAL A 103 -9.70 6.80 -3.34
N ILE A 104 -9.49 5.89 -4.30
CA ILE A 104 -8.56 6.07 -5.42
C ILE A 104 -9.13 5.39 -6.66
N ALA A 105 -8.75 5.84 -7.86
CA ALA A 105 -9.20 5.20 -9.10
C ALA A 105 -8.43 3.89 -9.35
N THR A 106 -9.12 2.87 -9.91
CA THR A 106 -8.53 1.56 -10.23
C THR A 106 -7.47 1.67 -11.32
N ALA A 107 -6.40 0.89 -11.19
CA ALA A 107 -5.38 0.71 -12.22
C ALA A 107 -5.63 -0.49 -13.14
N THR A 108 -6.73 -1.23 -12.97
CA THR A 108 -7.06 -2.43 -13.76
C THR A 108 -7.16 -2.17 -15.25
N THR A 109 -7.58 -0.97 -15.65
CA THR A 109 -7.61 -0.55 -17.07
C THR A 109 -6.22 -0.37 -17.69
N ILE A 110 -5.19 -0.25 -16.86
CA ILE A 110 -3.79 -0.10 -17.29
C ILE A 110 -3.04 -1.42 -17.13
N TYR A 111 -3.19 -2.06 -15.97
CA TYR A 111 -2.54 -3.31 -15.61
C TYR A 111 -3.60 -4.32 -15.17
N ALA A 112 -3.88 -5.32 -15.99
CA ALA A 112 -4.94 -6.31 -15.70
C ALA A 112 -4.72 -7.06 -14.38
N ASN A 113 -3.46 -7.31 -14.00
CA ASN A 113 -3.12 -7.97 -12.74
C ASN A 113 -3.31 -7.07 -11.49
N ALA A 114 -3.64 -5.80 -11.64
CA ALA A 114 -4.00 -4.92 -10.53
C ALA A 114 -5.23 -5.38 -9.76
N ASP A 115 -6.15 -6.10 -10.43
CA ASP A 115 -7.42 -6.59 -9.87
C ASP A 115 -7.25 -7.22 -8.48
N TRP A 116 -6.39 -8.22 -8.35
CA TRP A 116 -6.23 -8.96 -7.10
C TRP A 116 -5.49 -8.15 -6.02
N TYR A 117 -4.48 -7.38 -6.41
CA TYR A 117 -3.75 -6.52 -5.48
C TYR A 117 -4.63 -5.38 -4.93
N GLU A 118 -5.51 -4.82 -5.75
CA GLU A 118 -6.46 -3.80 -5.32
C GLU A 118 -7.51 -4.38 -4.37
N ARG A 119 -7.97 -5.60 -4.62
CA ARG A 119 -8.85 -6.33 -3.69
C ARG A 119 -8.17 -6.60 -2.35
N GLU A 120 -6.88 -6.96 -2.34
CA GLU A 120 -6.10 -7.12 -1.12
C GLU A 120 -5.99 -5.80 -0.35
N ALA A 121 -5.64 -4.71 -1.02
CA ALA A 121 -5.56 -3.39 -0.41
C ALA A 121 -6.93 -2.91 0.13
N PHE A 122 -8.01 -3.21 -0.58
CA PHE A 122 -9.37 -2.97 -0.09
C PHE A 122 -9.68 -3.81 1.15
N ASP A 123 -9.41 -5.10 1.12
CA ASP A 123 -9.74 -6.02 2.20
C ASP A 123 -8.99 -5.66 3.49
N LEU A 124 -7.68 -5.44 3.40
CA LEU A 124 -6.82 -5.25 4.57
C LEU A 124 -6.78 -3.81 5.10
N PHE A 125 -6.94 -2.80 4.25
CA PHE A 125 -6.86 -1.38 4.62
C PHE A 125 -8.15 -0.59 4.40
N GLY A 126 -9.11 -1.12 3.64
CA GLY A 126 -10.36 -0.43 3.32
C GLY A 126 -10.22 0.68 2.30
N VAL A 127 -9.22 0.59 1.41
CA VAL A 127 -9.07 1.52 0.29
C VAL A 127 -10.07 1.17 -0.79
N MET A 128 -10.95 2.11 -1.14
CA MET A 128 -11.95 1.95 -2.20
C MET A 128 -11.36 2.28 -3.56
N PHE A 129 -11.39 1.33 -4.50
CA PHE A 129 -10.92 1.51 -5.87
C PHE A 129 -12.09 1.80 -6.80
N LEU A 130 -12.21 3.07 -7.22
CA LEU A 130 -13.30 3.49 -8.12
C LEU A 130 -13.19 2.81 -9.48
N ASN A 131 -14.32 2.33 -9.97
CA ASN A 131 -14.43 1.61 -11.24
C ASN A 131 -13.67 0.27 -11.30
N HIS A 132 -13.35 -0.31 -10.15
CA HIS A 132 -12.87 -1.67 -10.10
C HIS A 132 -13.97 -2.64 -10.56
N PRO A 133 -13.67 -3.65 -11.41
CA PRO A 133 -14.70 -4.53 -11.98
C PRO A 133 -15.40 -5.43 -10.96
N ASP A 134 -14.69 -5.84 -9.89
CA ASP A 134 -15.21 -6.77 -8.87
C ASP A 134 -14.52 -6.55 -7.52
N LEU A 135 -14.80 -5.42 -6.86
CA LEU A 135 -14.18 -5.07 -5.57
C LEU A 135 -14.86 -5.79 -4.43
N ARG A 136 -14.29 -6.89 -4.00
CA ARG A 136 -14.75 -7.72 -2.88
C ARG A 136 -13.57 -8.23 -2.06
N ARG A 137 -13.80 -8.66 -0.82
CA ARG A 137 -12.76 -9.24 0.03
C ARG A 137 -12.10 -10.46 -0.61
N ILE A 138 -10.84 -10.71 -0.30
CA ILE A 138 -10.03 -11.79 -0.88
C ILE A 138 -9.30 -12.63 0.17
N LEU A 139 -8.86 -12.03 1.27
CA LEU A 139 -8.07 -12.71 2.31
C LEU A 139 -8.86 -12.92 3.60
N THR A 140 -9.71 -11.96 4.00
CA THR A 140 -10.52 -12.10 5.21
C THR A 140 -11.79 -12.89 4.92
N ASP A 141 -12.38 -13.45 5.98
CA ASP A 141 -13.63 -14.22 5.91
C ASP A 141 -14.82 -13.33 5.49
N TYR A 142 -15.87 -13.94 4.93
CA TYR A 142 -17.08 -13.24 4.45
C TYR A 142 -17.79 -12.42 5.54
N GLY A 143 -17.74 -12.89 6.79
CA GLY A 143 -18.32 -12.19 7.93
C GLY A 143 -17.36 -11.24 8.66
N PHE A 144 -16.14 -11.05 8.16
CA PHE A 144 -15.13 -10.24 8.85
C PHE A 144 -15.52 -8.76 8.86
N ILE A 145 -15.48 -8.14 10.04
CA ILE A 145 -15.81 -6.72 10.23
C ILE A 145 -14.53 -5.93 10.49
N GLY A 146 -14.30 -4.90 9.68
CA GLY A 146 -13.13 -4.02 9.77
C GLY A 146 -12.03 -4.35 8.75
N HIS A 147 -10.86 -3.76 8.94
CA HIS A 147 -9.69 -3.86 8.07
C HIS A 147 -8.44 -4.10 8.91
N PRO A 148 -7.92 -5.34 8.95
CA PRO A 148 -6.98 -5.78 9.99
C PRO A 148 -5.59 -5.15 9.91
N PHE A 149 -5.20 -4.54 8.79
CA PHE A 149 -3.89 -3.88 8.66
C PHE A 149 -3.94 -2.38 8.95
N ARG A 150 -5.11 -1.81 9.22
CA ARG A 150 -5.19 -0.46 9.78
C ARG A 150 -4.54 -0.42 11.14
N LYS A 151 -3.80 0.64 11.44
CA LYS A 151 -3.08 0.80 12.70
C LYS A 151 -3.99 0.96 13.93
N ASP A 152 -5.24 1.35 13.72
CA ASP A 152 -6.29 1.43 14.73
C ASP A 152 -7.05 0.12 14.94
N PHE A 153 -6.79 -0.92 14.13
CA PHE A 153 -7.38 -2.25 14.32
C PHE A 153 -6.59 -3.04 15.40
N PRO A 154 -7.28 -3.65 16.41
CA PRO A 154 -6.60 -4.37 17.48
C PRO A 154 -5.88 -5.62 16.96
N MET A 155 -4.63 -5.86 17.43
CA MET A 155 -3.80 -6.99 16.99
C MET A 155 -4.44 -8.36 17.22
N ILE A 156 -5.20 -8.51 18.28
CA ILE A 156 -5.89 -9.76 18.63
C ILE A 156 -7.27 -9.88 17.97
N GLY A 157 -7.72 -8.82 17.24
CA GLY A 157 -9.06 -8.76 16.68
C GLY A 157 -10.14 -8.47 17.72
N ASN A 158 -11.39 -8.47 17.27
CA ASN A 158 -12.58 -8.26 18.11
C ASN A 158 -13.38 -9.56 18.31
N VAL A 159 -13.25 -10.49 17.37
CA VAL A 159 -14.03 -11.72 17.28
C VAL A 159 -13.08 -12.86 16.91
N GLU A 160 -13.30 -14.02 17.52
CA GLU A 160 -12.61 -15.27 17.18
C GLU A 160 -13.60 -16.34 16.72
N MET A 161 -13.11 -17.25 15.88
CA MET A 161 -13.85 -18.43 15.46
C MET A 161 -13.53 -19.60 16.40
N ARG A 162 -14.55 -20.28 16.89
CA ARG A 162 -14.41 -21.48 17.72
C ARG A 162 -15.37 -22.56 17.25
N TYR A 163 -14.90 -23.80 17.29
CA TYR A 163 -15.79 -24.95 17.10
C TYR A 163 -16.61 -25.21 18.37
N ASP A 164 -17.94 -25.18 18.22
CA ASP A 164 -18.87 -25.53 19.29
C ASP A 164 -19.26 -27.03 19.14
N PRO A 165 -18.82 -27.90 20.08
CA PRO A 165 -19.11 -29.33 20.02
C PRO A 165 -20.58 -29.67 20.25
N GLU A 166 -21.36 -28.84 20.96
CA GLU A 166 -22.77 -29.06 21.22
C GLU A 166 -23.60 -28.76 19.97
N GLN A 167 -23.33 -27.61 19.33
CA GLN A 167 -23.98 -27.20 18.08
C GLN A 167 -23.38 -27.88 16.84
N LYS A 168 -22.23 -28.57 16.97
CA LYS A 168 -21.46 -29.23 15.89
C LYS A 168 -21.15 -28.30 14.72
N ARG A 169 -20.85 -27.02 14.99
CA ARG A 169 -20.53 -26.00 14.00
C ARG A 169 -19.51 -24.99 14.52
N VAL A 170 -18.91 -24.25 13.59
CA VAL A 170 -18.09 -23.08 13.92
C VAL A 170 -19.01 -21.92 14.28
N ILE A 171 -18.70 -21.29 15.41
CA ILE A 171 -19.39 -20.09 15.90
C ILE A 171 -18.41 -18.93 16.02
N TYR A 172 -18.92 -17.72 15.95
CA TYR A 172 -18.17 -16.51 16.24
C TYR A 172 -18.48 -16.07 17.66
N GLN A 173 -17.43 -15.75 18.42
CA GLN A 173 -17.55 -15.23 19.78
C GLN A 173 -16.61 -14.05 19.99
N PRO A 174 -16.82 -13.20 21.01
CA PRO A 174 -15.84 -12.20 21.41
C PRO A 174 -14.48 -12.84 21.68
N VAL A 175 -13.40 -12.17 21.28
CA VAL A 175 -12.04 -12.68 21.45
C VAL A 175 -11.72 -12.91 22.94
N THR A 176 -11.16 -14.07 23.26
CA THR A 176 -10.70 -14.45 24.61
C THR A 176 -9.18 -14.53 24.71
N ILE A 177 -8.47 -14.28 23.60
CA ILE A 177 -7.01 -14.35 23.52
C ILE A 177 -6.39 -13.20 24.32
N GLU A 178 -5.51 -13.53 25.27
CA GLU A 178 -4.72 -12.53 25.99
C GLU A 178 -3.49 -12.11 25.17
N ALA A 179 -3.28 -10.79 25.05
CA ALA A 179 -2.11 -10.28 24.37
C ALA A 179 -0.83 -10.62 25.16
N ARG A 180 0.07 -11.38 24.53
CA ARG A 180 1.39 -11.69 25.10
C ARG A 180 2.43 -10.71 24.58
N ASN A 181 2.78 -9.71 25.37
CA ASN A 181 3.91 -8.83 25.11
C ASN A 181 5.19 -9.43 25.68
N ASN A 182 5.84 -10.30 24.93
CA ASN A 182 7.05 -11.01 25.39
C ASN A 182 8.34 -10.17 25.30
N VAL A 183 8.30 -9.03 24.61
CA VAL A 183 9.45 -8.13 24.46
C VAL A 183 9.10 -6.77 25.02
N PRO A 184 9.74 -6.34 26.13
CA PRO A 184 9.63 -4.97 26.58
C PRO A 184 10.20 -4.04 25.49
N ARG A 185 9.35 -3.16 24.93
CA ARG A 185 9.78 -2.11 23.99
C ARG A 185 10.52 -1.01 24.75
N VAL A 186 11.63 -1.30 25.36
CA VAL A 186 12.61 -0.28 25.75
C VAL A 186 13.62 -0.25 24.61
N ILE A 187 13.45 0.68 23.67
CA ILE A 187 14.50 1.02 22.72
C ILE A 187 15.46 1.91 23.51
N ASP A 188 16.55 1.32 23.96
CA ASP A 188 17.66 2.07 24.55
C ASP A 188 18.44 2.74 23.40
N GLU A 189 18.08 3.97 23.09
CA GLU A 189 18.71 4.73 21.98
C GLU A 189 20.19 5.04 22.25
N GLU A 190 20.65 4.93 23.50
CA GLU A 190 22.04 5.16 23.88
C GLU A 190 23.00 4.06 23.40
N GLY A 191 22.53 2.81 23.24
CA GLY A 191 23.34 1.68 22.77
C GLY A 191 23.74 1.74 21.29
N PHE A 192 23.04 2.49 20.46
CA PHE A 192 23.29 2.59 19.01
C PHE A 192 24.23 3.76 18.63
N ARG A 193 24.59 4.63 19.55
CA ARG A 193 25.46 5.79 19.27
C ARG A 193 26.96 5.53 19.38
N ASN A 194 27.38 4.35 19.85
CA ASN A 194 28.78 4.01 20.11
C ASN A 194 29.29 2.77 19.34
N GLY A 195 28.74 2.49 18.17
CA GLY A 195 29.21 1.44 17.26
C GLY A 195 29.78 2.01 15.98
#